data_982d088abd90fc0d07993ca9fb1c59f5
#
_entry.id   982d088abd90fc0d07993ca9fb1c59f5
#
_cell.length_a   1.000
_cell.length_b   1.000
_cell.length_c   1.000
_cell.angle_alpha   90.00
_cell.angle_beta   90.00
_cell.angle_gamma   90.00
#
_symmetry.space_group_name_H-M   'P 1'
#
loop_
_entity.id
_entity.type
_entity.pdbx_description
1 polymer ?
#
loop_
_entity_poly.entity_id
_entity_poly.type
_entity_poly.pdbx_seq_one_letter_code
_entity_poly.pdbx_strand_id
1 'polypeptide(L)'
;MECCGPGYASPQDAVKAPRESLLYTIAIYTGTGIQKPDYLATVDVDPDSPTFSKVIHRLDMPNIGDELHHMGWNACSSCHDDTEMARKYLLLPGVRSNNIYVVDTATDPLAPRIHTVIDGGEIKSKADLSGPHTVHCLGSEIIISFLGNAKGEAPGGYLHLDKDFKIVGRWENSMGDIKFGYDFWYQPRHNVMVSSEWAAPNTFMPGFDLEEVGYLKYGRELHFWDFEKREPVESFYLGEDGLIPLEVKFHHNPDSSHGFCGAALSSNVIHWWKNDVGKWQWEKIIDVENEPHPDWPIPIPGVMSAILISMDDKYLYLNNWLHGDMRQYDISDPHNPKLTGQIWMGGLLGKAPIVNGVTLAGGPQMFQLSLDGRRLY
;
A
#
# COMPACT_ATOMS: atom_id res chain seq x y z
N MET A 1 8.12 10.94 30.89
CA MET A 1 8.39 10.85 29.43
C MET A 1 7.18 10.18 28.86
N GLU A 2 6.34 10.92 28.19
CA GLU A 2 5.22 10.34 27.49
C GLU A 2 5.75 9.42 26.43
N CYS A 3 5.22 8.22 26.42
CA CYS A 3 5.60 7.18 25.50
C CYS A 3 5.29 7.68 24.08
N CYS A 4 6.31 7.73 23.21
CA CYS A 4 6.16 8.04 21.79
C CYS A 4 5.43 6.93 21.06
N GLY A 5 4.67 6.12 21.79
CA GLY A 5 3.88 5.06 21.25
C GLY A 5 3.10 5.58 20.16
N PRO A 6 2.57 4.99 19.24
CA PRO A 6 1.19 4.68 19.36
C PRO A 6 0.88 3.30 18.89
N GLY A 7 1.04 2.37 19.77
CA GLY A 7 0.12 1.28 19.73
C GLY A 7 -1.17 1.78 20.34
N TYR A 8 -2.28 1.58 19.69
CA TYR A 8 -3.59 1.77 20.26
C TYR A 8 -4.19 0.41 20.58
N ALA A 9 -4.85 0.32 21.73
CA ALA A 9 -5.49 -0.92 22.15
C ALA A 9 -6.63 -1.36 21.22
N SER A 10 -7.18 -0.43 20.46
CA SER A 10 -8.25 -0.68 19.50
C SER A 10 -8.27 0.38 18.39
N PRO A 11 -8.90 0.10 17.23
CA PRO A 11 -9.16 1.11 16.22
C PRO A 11 -9.94 2.32 16.74
N GLN A 12 -10.90 2.10 17.66
CA GLN A 12 -11.67 3.19 18.28
C GLN A 12 -10.81 4.10 19.15
N ASP A 13 -9.74 3.58 19.73
CA ASP A 13 -8.77 4.41 20.46
C ASP A 13 -7.87 5.17 19.49
N ALA A 14 -7.48 4.55 18.37
CA ALA A 14 -6.70 5.21 17.32
C ALA A 14 -7.43 6.43 16.71
N VAL A 15 -8.76 6.37 16.58
CA VAL A 15 -9.59 7.51 16.11
C VAL A 15 -9.47 8.73 17.02
N LYS A 16 -9.12 8.54 18.31
CA LYS A 16 -8.93 9.63 19.29
C LYS A 16 -7.54 10.23 19.27
N ALA A 17 -6.67 9.78 18.37
CA ALA A 17 -5.32 10.32 18.22
C ALA A 17 -5.35 11.85 18.04
N PRO A 18 -4.36 12.56 18.58
CA PRO A 18 -4.24 13.99 18.31
C PRO A 18 -4.03 14.23 16.81
N ARG A 19 -4.39 15.43 16.34
CA ARG A 19 -4.11 15.82 14.97
C ARG A 19 -2.62 15.73 14.70
N GLU A 20 -2.27 15.15 13.56
CA GLU A 20 -0.91 15.11 13.07
C GLU A 20 -0.41 16.51 12.71
N SER A 21 0.85 16.79 12.99
CA SER A 21 1.54 18.03 12.61
C SER A 21 2.56 17.81 11.49
N LEU A 22 2.94 16.55 11.23
CA LEU A 22 3.93 16.17 10.22
C LEU A 22 3.39 15.06 9.34
N LEU A 23 3.76 15.13 8.07
CA LEU A 23 3.58 14.08 7.07
C LEU A 23 4.94 13.70 6.49
N TYR A 24 5.21 12.40 6.40
CA TYR A 24 6.33 11.87 5.65
C TYR A 24 5.84 11.37 4.30
N THR A 25 6.49 11.79 3.24
CA THR A 25 6.18 11.32 1.88
C THR A 25 7.45 11.10 1.09
N ILE A 26 7.45 10.06 0.26
CA ILE A 26 8.55 9.80 -0.66
C ILE A 26 8.40 10.65 -1.92
N ALA A 27 9.55 11.01 -2.50
CA ALA A 27 9.63 11.63 -3.81
C ALA A 27 10.67 10.92 -4.64
N ILE A 28 10.29 10.48 -5.83
CA ILE A 28 11.12 9.67 -6.72
C ILE A 28 11.50 10.44 -7.97
N TYR A 29 12.67 10.12 -8.52
CA TYR A 29 13.16 10.66 -9.78
C TYR A 29 13.13 9.65 -10.94
N THR A 30 12.73 8.41 -10.68
CA THR A 30 12.57 7.39 -11.75
C THR A 30 11.62 7.89 -12.83
N GLY A 31 12.03 7.74 -14.09
CA GLY A 31 11.23 8.18 -15.25
C GLY A 31 11.29 9.68 -15.56
N THR A 32 11.86 10.52 -14.70
CA THR A 32 11.95 11.98 -14.91
C THR A 32 13.13 12.44 -15.75
N GLY A 33 14.13 11.58 -15.95
CA GLY A 33 15.42 11.92 -16.55
C GLY A 33 16.39 12.65 -15.61
N ILE A 34 15.96 12.96 -14.40
CA ILE A 34 16.78 13.67 -13.39
C ILE A 34 17.65 12.64 -12.66
N GLN A 35 18.97 12.85 -12.71
CA GLN A 35 19.96 11.98 -12.07
C GLN A 35 20.23 12.44 -10.62
N LYS A 36 19.28 12.21 -9.74
CA LYS A 36 19.36 12.49 -8.30
C LYS A 36 18.80 11.31 -7.51
N PRO A 37 19.25 11.13 -6.25
CA PRO A 37 18.65 10.14 -5.39
C PRO A 37 17.21 10.53 -5.03
N ASP A 38 16.37 9.51 -4.86
CA ASP A 38 15.06 9.67 -4.24
C ASP A 38 15.20 10.18 -2.81
N TYR A 39 14.14 10.72 -2.25
CA TYR A 39 14.20 11.26 -0.89
C TYR A 39 12.89 11.07 -0.12
N LEU A 40 13.02 11.07 1.21
CA LEU A 40 11.90 11.23 2.12
C LEU A 40 11.72 12.71 2.45
N ALA A 41 10.56 13.26 2.15
CA ALA A 41 10.19 14.61 2.52
C ALA A 41 9.46 14.61 3.86
N THR A 42 9.81 15.55 4.76
CA THR A 42 8.99 15.93 5.90
C THR A 42 8.18 17.16 5.52
N VAL A 43 6.86 17.05 5.59
CA VAL A 43 5.92 18.11 5.27
C VAL A 43 5.25 18.58 6.55
N ASP A 44 5.22 19.89 6.76
CA ASP A 44 4.47 20.47 7.86
C ASP A 44 2.98 20.53 7.51
N VAL A 45 2.15 19.82 8.29
CA VAL A 45 0.69 19.78 8.11
C VAL A 45 -0.08 20.39 9.28
N ASP A 46 0.61 21.10 10.17
CA ASP A 46 -0.02 21.91 11.21
C ASP A 46 -0.58 23.22 10.58
N PRO A 47 -1.92 23.40 10.56
CA PRO A 47 -2.54 24.58 9.95
C PRO A 47 -2.17 25.90 10.64
N ASP A 48 -1.72 25.85 11.88
CA ASP A 48 -1.34 27.05 12.66
C ASP A 48 0.15 27.40 12.48
N SER A 49 0.89 26.55 11.77
CA SER A 49 2.32 26.76 11.49
C SER A 49 2.54 27.74 10.32
N PRO A 50 3.56 28.63 10.39
CA PRO A 50 3.93 29.49 9.26
C PRO A 50 4.48 28.70 8.06
N THR A 51 4.85 27.45 8.24
CA THR A 51 5.34 26.55 7.21
C THR A 51 4.31 25.49 6.78
N PHE A 52 3.04 25.68 7.14
CA PHE A 52 1.95 24.80 6.72
C PHE A 52 2.00 24.48 5.21
N SER A 53 1.83 23.20 4.88
CA SER A 53 1.89 22.63 3.52
C SER A 53 3.25 22.76 2.79
N LYS A 54 4.34 23.02 3.52
CA LYS A 54 5.69 23.09 2.94
C LYS A 54 6.53 21.89 3.32
N VAL A 55 7.41 21.50 2.40
CA VAL A 55 8.52 20.57 2.71
C VAL A 55 9.52 21.32 3.60
N ILE A 56 9.67 20.86 4.84
CA ILE A 56 10.56 21.48 5.83
C ILE A 56 11.89 20.73 5.97
N HIS A 57 11.94 19.47 5.55
CA HIS A 57 13.17 18.67 5.52
C HIS A 57 13.14 17.67 4.38
N ARG A 58 14.33 17.32 3.87
CA ARG A 58 14.56 16.28 2.87
C ARG A 58 15.67 15.35 3.34
N LEU A 59 15.38 14.08 3.39
CA LEU A 59 16.36 13.03 3.60
C LEU A 59 16.62 12.34 2.27
N ASP A 60 17.71 12.73 1.58
CA ASP A 60 18.12 12.09 0.33
C ASP A 60 18.63 10.66 0.60
N MET A 61 18.25 9.70 -0.25
CA MET A 61 18.77 8.35 -0.18
C MET A 61 20.23 8.29 -0.67
N PRO A 62 21.00 7.29 -0.25
CA PRO A 62 22.42 7.19 -0.64
C PRO A 62 22.63 6.89 -2.13
N ASN A 63 21.66 6.26 -2.79
CA ASN A 63 21.80 5.77 -4.16
C ASN A 63 20.85 6.51 -5.12
N ILE A 64 21.19 6.49 -6.40
CA ILE A 64 20.34 6.96 -7.49
C ILE A 64 19.62 5.75 -8.09
N GLY A 65 18.32 5.91 -8.38
CA GLY A 65 17.53 4.88 -9.05
C GLY A 65 16.99 3.79 -8.13
N ASP A 66 16.83 4.09 -6.85
CA ASP A 66 16.20 3.17 -5.88
C ASP A 66 14.72 2.89 -6.22
N GLU A 67 14.00 3.90 -6.70
CA GLU A 67 12.55 3.90 -6.84
C GLU A 67 11.89 3.51 -5.52
N LEU A 68 11.93 4.44 -4.55
CA LEU A 68 11.25 4.27 -3.28
C LEU A 68 9.76 4.06 -3.50
N HIS A 69 9.16 3.12 -2.76
CA HIS A 69 7.78 2.73 -2.99
C HIS A 69 6.98 2.68 -1.68
N HIS A 70 6.15 1.66 -1.47
CA HIS A 70 5.31 1.56 -0.28
C HIS A 70 6.14 1.57 1.00
N MET A 71 5.94 2.58 1.83
CA MET A 71 6.60 2.66 3.13
C MET A 71 5.67 2.19 4.24
N GLY A 72 6.25 1.61 5.28
CA GLY A 72 5.49 1.14 6.44
C GLY A 72 6.24 1.34 7.75
N TRP A 73 5.46 1.47 8.82
CA TRP A 73 6.01 1.63 10.16
C TRP A 73 6.43 0.30 10.77
N ASN A 74 7.43 0.34 11.66
CA ASN A 74 7.80 -0.81 12.49
C ASN A 74 6.72 -1.23 13.49
N ALA A 75 5.73 -0.39 13.73
CA ALA A 75 4.57 -0.68 14.56
C ALA A 75 3.34 0.02 13.97
N CYS A 76 2.23 -0.70 13.84
CA CYS A 76 0.99 -0.14 13.30
C CYS A 76 0.17 0.59 14.37
N SER A 77 -0.90 1.28 13.94
CA SER A 77 -1.80 2.01 14.82
C SER A 77 -2.69 1.10 15.69
N SER A 78 -2.70 -0.20 15.44
CA SER A 78 -3.51 -1.18 16.17
C SER A 78 -2.75 -2.49 16.38
N CYS A 79 -1.51 -2.40 16.90
CA CYS A 79 -0.74 -3.58 17.29
C CYS A 79 -1.43 -4.29 18.45
N HIS A 80 -2.07 -5.42 18.16
CA HIS A 80 -2.88 -6.15 19.14
C HIS A 80 -2.07 -6.85 20.21
N ASP A 81 -0.82 -7.23 19.91
CA ASP A 81 -0.01 -8.03 20.83
C ASP A 81 0.90 -7.18 21.72
N ASP A 82 1.27 -5.98 21.28
CA ASP A 82 2.14 -5.08 22.03
C ASP A 82 1.76 -3.60 21.79
N THR A 83 0.87 -3.09 22.65
CA THR A 83 0.43 -1.69 22.62
C THR A 83 1.50 -0.71 23.10
N GLU A 84 2.56 -1.22 23.74
CA GLU A 84 3.69 -0.42 24.23
C GLU A 84 4.77 -0.26 23.16
N MET A 85 4.69 -0.98 22.06
CA MET A 85 5.66 -0.86 20.97
C MET A 85 5.61 0.54 20.36
N ALA A 86 6.71 1.24 20.48
CA ALA A 86 6.82 2.59 19.95
C ALA A 86 7.01 2.58 18.42
N ARG A 87 6.20 3.36 17.71
CA ARG A 87 6.33 3.65 16.29
C ARG A 87 7.47 4.64 16.07
N LYS A 88 8.68 4.14 15.88
CA LYS A 88 9.93 4.92 15.80
C LYS A 88 10.55 4.90 14.42
N TYR A 89 10.35 3.82 13.69
CA TYR A 89 11.07 3.55 12.45
C TYR A 89 10.12 3.43 11.28
N LEU A 90 10.46 4.13 10.22
CA LEU A 90 9.77 4.04 8.94
C LEU A 90 10.67 3.26 7.97
N LEU A 91 10.15 2.19 7.38
CA LEU A 91 10.85 1.38 6.40
C LEU A 91 10.47 1.83 4.99
N LEU A 92 11.46 2.11 4.17
CA LEU A 92 11.30 2.58 2.79
C LEU A 92 11.91 1.55 1.83
N PRO A 93 11.10 0.70 1.20
CA PRO A 93 11.56 -0.21 0.16
C PRO A 93 11.95 0.53 -1.12
N GLY A 94 13.09 0.18 -1.70
CA GLY A 94 13.51 0.59 -3.04
C GLY A 94 13.26 -0.55 -4.03
N VAL A 95 12.22 -0.44 -4.84
CA VAL A 95 11.76 -1.53 -5.72
C VAL A 95 12.83 -1.97 -6.72
N ARG A 96 13.60 -1.01 -7.27
CA ARG A 96 14.66 -1.31 -8.28
C ARG A 96 15.98 -1.70 -7.64
N SER A 97 16.39 -1.02 -6.57
CA SER A 97 17.66 -1.33 -5.90
C SER A 97 17.61 -2.58 -5.04
N ASN A 98 16.42 -2.98 -4.63
CA ASN A 98 16.17 -4.03 -3.65
C ASN A 98 16.62 -3.67 -2.22
N ASN A 99 17.11 -2.46 -1.97
CA ASN A 99 17.45 -1.97 -0.65
C ASN A 99 16.21 -1.60 0.14
N ILE A 100 16.28 -1.74 1.47
CA ILE A 100 15.26 -1.23 2.38
C ILE A 100 15.94 -0.29 3.37
N TYR A 101 15.52 0.96 3.37
CA TYR A 101 16.04 2.00 4.26
C TYR A 101 15.17 2.06 5.50
N VAL A 102 15.77 1.88 6.67
CA VAL A 102 15.11 2.04 7.97
C VAL A 102 15.43 3.43 8.47
N VAL A 103 14.42 4.26 8.62
CA VAL A 103 14.55 5.68 8.98
C VAL A 103 14.09 5.90 10.42
N ASP A 104 14.93 6.46 11.27
CA ASP A 104 14.60 6.91 12.62
C ASP A 104 13.85 8.26 12.52
N THR A 105 12.57 8.22 12.90
CA THR A 105 11.69 9.38 12.94
C THR A 105 11.42 9.86 14.37
N ALA A 106 11.89 9.14 15.39
CA ALA A 106 11.61 9.45 16.79
C ALA A 106 12.64 10.36 17.42
N THR A 107 13.93 10.23 17.03
CA THR A 107 15.01 11.05 17.60
C THR A 107 14.84 12.52 17.22
N ASP A 108 14.52 12.82 15.96
CA ASP A 108 14.18 14.14 15.48
C ASP A 108 13.08 14.01 14.40
N PRO A 109 11.80 14.17 14.77
CA PRO A 109 10.71 14.04 13.81
C PRO A 109 10.72 15.10 12.70
N LEU A 110 11.33 16.27 12.91
CA LEU A 110 11.43 17.32 11.91
C LEU A 110 12.53 17.02 10.88
N ALA A 111 13.58 16.30 11.29
CA ALA A 111 14.71 15.95 10.45
C ALA A 111 15.12 14.47 10.65
N PRO A 112 14.28 13.53 10.17
CA PRO A 112 14.55 12.10 10.30
C PRO A 112 15.83 11.70 9.57
N ARG A 113 16.44 10.58 9.98
CA ARG A 113 17.70 10.10 9.43
C ARG A 113 17.70 8.60 9.24
N ILE A 114 18.53 8.11 8.33
CA ILE A 114 18.71 6.68 8.13
C ILE A 114 19.33 6.08 9.40
N HIS A 115 18.65 5.08 9.97
CA HIS A 115 19.11 4.28 11.08
C HIS A 115 19.97 3.12 10.59
N THR A 116 19.48 2.37 9.61
CA THR A 116 20.21 1.27 8.98
C THR A 116 19.68 1.03 7.57
N VAL A 117 20.44 0.27 6.78
CA VAL A 117 20.05 -0.18 5.45
C VAL A 117 20.11 -1.69 5.40
N ILE A 118 19.05 -2.33 4.95
CA ILE A 118 19.03 -3.75 4.63
C ILE A 118 19.44 -3.88 3.18
N ASP A 119 20.60 -4.46 2.95
CA ASP A 119 21.22 -4.55 1.63
C ASP A 119 20.45 -5.49 0.68
N GLY A 120 20.17 -5.01 -0.53
CA GLY A 120 19.43 -5.77 -1.51
C GLY A 120 20.14 -7.05 -2.00
N GLY A 121 21.46 -7.07 -1.99
CA GLY A 121 22.23 -8.27 -2.28
C GLY A 121 22.15 -9.30 -1.14
N GLU A 122 22.08 -8.84 0.09
CA GLU A 122 21.87 -9.70 1.25
C GLU A 122 20.46 -10.35 1.18
N ILE A 123 19.44 -9.57 0.85
CA ILE A 123 18.07 -10.08 0.66
C ILE A 123 18.03 -11.16 -0.43
N LYS A 124 18.63 -10.87 -1.60
CA LYS A 124 18.71 -11.85 -2.70
C LYS A 124 19.39 -13.15 -2.29
N SER A 125 20.49 -13.04 -1.54
CA SER A 125 21.29 -14.22 -1.17
C SER A 125 20.65 -15.05 -0.04
N LYS A 126 19.95 -14.43 0.91
CA LYS A 126 19.37 -15.09 2.09
C LYS A 126 17.93 -15.55 1.89
N ALA A 127 17.14 -14.84 1.08
CA ALA A 127 15.72 -15.09 0.93
C ALA A 127 15.28 -15.37 -0.51
N ASP A 128 16.17 -15.24 -1.51
CA ASP A 128 15.83 -15.37 -2.93
C ASP A 128 14.66 -14.46 -3.32
N LEU A 129 14.73 -13.16 -2.98
CA LEU A 129 13.67 -12.18 -3.20
C LEU A 129 14.18 -10.92 -3.88
N SER A 130 13.34 -10.29 -4.74
CA SER A 130 13.58 -8.99 -5.35
C SER A 130 12.30 -8.18 -5.55
N GLY A 131 12.44 -6.86 -5.67
CA GLY A 131 11.31 -5.93 -5.79
C GLY A 131 10.51 -5.84 -4.49
N PRO A 132 11.10 -5.32 -3.39
CA PRO A 132 10.37 -5.10 -2.13
C PRO A 132 9.21 -4.12 -2.33
N HIS A 133 8.07 -4.40 -1.71
CA HIS A 133 6.87 -3.61 -1.89
C HIS A 133 6.21 -3.23 -0.57
N THR A 134 5.17 -3.92 -0.14
CA THR A 134 4.39 -3.55 1.04
C THR A 134 5.05 -4.00 2.34
N VAL A 135 5.05 -3.11 3.34
CA VAL A 135 5.61 -3.33 4.67
C VAL A 135 4.50 -3.39 5.71
N HIS A 136 4.43 -4.48 6.47
CA HIS A 136 3.57 -4.60 7.64
C HIS A 136 4.34 -5.04 8.88
N CYS A 137 4.02 -4.43 10.03
CA CYS A 137 4.46 -4.93 11.32
C CYS A 137 3.72 -6.22 11.66
N LEU A 138 4.38 -7.10 12.40
CA LEU A 138 3.83 -8.33 12.97
C LEU A 138 4.25 -8.41 14.44
N GLY A 139 3.53 -7.70 15.31
CA GLY A 139 4.00 -7.48 16.67
C GLY A 139 5.38 -6.80 16.68
N SER A 140 6.39 -7.46 17.24
CA SER A 140 7.78 -6.96 17.23
C SER A 140 8.57 -7.26 15.94
N GLU A 141 7.97 -8.01 15.01
CA GLU A 141 8.60 -8.43 13.76
C GLU A 141 8.00 -7.66 12.58
N ILE A 142 8.58 -7.82 11.40
CA ILE A 142 8.12 -7.13 10.19
C ILE A 142 8.07 -8.11 9.05
N ILE A 143 6.99 -8.04 8.28
CA ILE A 143 6.85 -8.77 7.01
C ILE A 143 6.84 -7.76 5.87
N ILE A 144 7.55 -8.07 4.79
CA ILE A 144 7.60 -7.24 3.59
C ILE A 144 7.31 -8.13 2.38
N SER A 145 6.32 -7.74 1.55
CA SER A 145 6.06 -8.44 0.30
C SER A 145 7.13 -8.13 -0.75
N PHE A 146 7.40 -9.10 -1.60
CA PHE A 146 8.36 -9.01 -2.70
C PHE A 146 7.72 -9.51 -3.99
N LEU A 147 7.95 -8.79 -5.06
CA LEU A 147 7.30 -8.99 -6.35
C LEU A 147 7.91 -10.14 -7.17
N GLY A 148 9.13 -10.55 -6.85
CA GLY A 148 9.82 -11.64 -7.56
C GLY A 148 10.92 -12.30 -6.76
N ASN A 149 11.48 -13.38 -7.34
CA ASN A 149 12.68 -14.03 -6.85
C ASN A 149 13.95 -13.19 -7.12
N ALA A 150 15.11 -13.63 -6.67
CA ALA A 150 16.37 -12.89 -6.84
C ALA A 150 16.76 -12.56 -8.29
N LYS A 151 16.16 -13.25 -9.27
CA LYS A 151 16.36 -13.00 -10.70
C LYS A 151 15.35 -12.03 -11.31
N GLY A 152 14.38 -11.56 -10.51
CA GLY A 152 13.29 -10.72 -10.98
C GLY A 152 12.16 -11.47 -11.68
N GLU A 153 12.11 -12.78 -11.51
CA GLU A 153 11.09 -13.68 -12.07
C GLU A 153 10.05 -14.05 -10.99
N ALA A 154 8.90 -14.60 -11.41
CA ALA A 154 7.96 -15.26 -10.49
C ALA A 154 8.58 -16.56 -9.91
N PRO A 155 8.16 -16.99 -8.70
CA PRO A 155 7.26 -16.31 -7.80
C PRO A 155 7.93 -15.21 -6.97
N GLY A 156 7.10 -14.32 -6.41
CA GLY A 156 7.50 -13.41 -5.33
C GLY A 156 7.57 -14.12 -3.97
N GLY A 157 7.24 -13.40 -2.90
CA GLY A 157 7.19 -13.95 -1.54
C GLY A 157 7.22 -12.87 -0.46
N TYR A 158 7.55 -13.28 0.76
CA TYR A 158 7.52 -12.38 1.92
C TYR A 158 8.81 -12.49 2.70
N LEU A 159 9.50 -11.35 2.89
CA LEU A 159 10.68 -11.26 3.76
C LEU A 159 10.23 -11.12 5.20
N HIS A 160 10.84 -11.86 6.09
CA HIS A 160 10.65 -11.78 7.53
C HIS A 160 11.86 -11.11 8.17
N LEU A 161 11.63 -10.03 8.91
CA LEU A 161 12.65 -9.32 9.69
C LEU A 161 12.33 -9.43 11.18
N ASP A 162 13.36 -9.53 11.99
CA ASP A 162 13.24 -9.43 13.44
C ASP A 162 13.09 -7.95 13.90
N LYS A 163 12.91 -7.75 15.21
CA LYS A 163 12.77 -6.43 15.83
C LYS A 163 13.99 -5.50 15.64
N ASP A 164 15.16 -6.06 15.33
CA ASP A 164 16.41 -5.35 15.09
C ASP A 164 16.69 -5.19 13.57
N PHE A 165 15.68 -5.42 12.74
CA PHE A 165 15.70 -5.34 11.26
C PHE A 165 16.65 -6.34 10.59
N LYS A 166 16.99 -7.44 11.26
CA LYS A 166 17.80 -8.50 10.67
C LYS A 166 16.93 -9.48 9.89
N ILE A 167 17.45 -9.95 8.78
CA ILE A 167 16.78 -10.95 7.95
C ILE A 167 16.73 -12.27 8.70
N VAL A 168 15.50 -12.73 9.01
CA VAL A 168 15.22 -14.06 9.55
C VAL A 168 15.16 -15.08 8.40
N GLY A 169 14.53 -14.71 7.29
CA GLY A 169 14.35 -15.53 6.10
C GLY A 169 13.07 -15.17 5.35
N ARG A 170 12.47 -16.15 4.67
CA ARG A 170 11.12 -16.02 4.11
C ARG A 170 10.09 -16.27 5.23
N TRP A 171 8.99 -15.51 5.19
CA TRP A 171 7.90 -15.72 6.16
C TRP A 171 7.08 -16.97 5.82
N GLU A 172 6.77 -17.15 4.56
CA GLU A 172 5.97 -18.29 4.10
C GLU A 172 6.79 -19.59 4.09
N ASN A 173 6.11 -20.71 4.40
CA ASN A 173 6.67 -22.07 4.27
C ASN A 173 6.57 -22.58 2.82
N SER A 174 5.58 -22.12 2.06
CA SER A 174 5.37 -22.47 0.66
C SER A 174 4.56 -21.40 -0.05
N MET A 175 4.88 -21.11 -1.30
CA MET A 175 4.05 -20.29 -2.19
C MET A 175 2.92 -21.09 -2.86
N GLY A 176 2.90 -22.42 -2.77
CA GLY A 176 1.98 -23.23 -3.54
C GLY A 176 2.08 -22.94 -5.04
N ASP A 177 0.95 -22.69 -5.69
CA ASP A 177 0.87 -22.34 -7.12
C ASP A 177 0.84 -20.81 -7.38
N ILE A 178 1.00 -19.98 -6.34
CA ILE A 178 0.97 -18.53 -6.45
C ILE A 178 2.19 -18.04 -7.25
N LYS A 179 1.93 -17.22 -8.27
CA LYS A 179 2.98 -16.73 -9.17
C LYS A 179 3.42 -15.30 -8.84
N PHE A 180 2.45 -14.43 -8.57
CA PHE A 180 2.73 -13.01 -8.38
C PHE A 180 2.41 -12.58 -6.95
N GLY A 181 2.97 -11.48 -6.53
CA GLY A 181 2.67 -10.81 -5.29
C GLY A 181 2.48 -9.33 -5.52
N TYR A 182 1.87 -8.66 -4.56
CA TYR A 182 1.80 -7.20 -4.48
C TYR A 182 1.58 -6.75 -3.04
N ASP A 183 0.33 -6.62 -2.61
CA ASP A 183 -0.04 -6.24 -1.25
C ASP A 183 -0.50 -7.47 -0.45
N PHE A 184 -0.51 -7.35 0.84
CA PHE A 184 -1.06 -8.34 1.74
C PHE A 184 -1.57 -7.68 3.01
N TRP A 185 -2.55 -8.32 3.66
CA TRP A 185 -3.02 -7.92 4.98
C TRP A 185 -3.44 -9.16 5.74
N TYR A 186 -3.39 -9.13 7.06
CA TYR A 186 -3.70 -10.29 7.89
C TYR A 186 -4.68 -9.94 9.01
N GLN A 187 -5.47 -10.95 9.41
CA GLN A 187 -6.36 -10.92 10.55
C GLN A 187 -6.07 -12.14 11.44
N PRO A 188 -5.23 -12.01 12.49
CA PRO A 188 -4.82 -13.15 13.33
C PRO A 188 -5.97 -13.85 14.01
N ARG A 189 -7.00 -13.13 14.44
CA ARG A 189 -8.20 -13.73 15.07
C ARG A 189 -8.97 -14.67 14.15
N HIS A 190 -8.86 -14.48 12.85
CA HIS A 190 -9.43 -15.36 11.84
C HIS A 190 -8.41 -16.33 11.25
N ASN A 191 -7.18 -16.36 11.76
CA ASN A 191 -6.06 -17.13 11.23
C ASN A 191 -5.92 -16.98 9.72
N VAL A 192 -5.96 -15.75 9.22
CA VAL A 192 -5.94 -15.49 7.78
C VAL A 192 -4.98 -14.34 7.42
N MET A 193 -4.30 -14.51 6.30
CA MET A 193 -3.71 -13.44 5.50
C MET A 193 -4.37 -13.48 4.12
N VAL A 194 -4.60 -12.32 3.52
CA VAL A 194 -5.01 -12.19 2.11
C VAL A 194 -3.92 -11.46 1.37
N SER A 195 -3.59 -11.93 0.17
CA SER A 195 -2.63 -11.28 -0.72
C SER A 195 -3.19 -11.13 -2.13
N SER A 196 -2.65 -10.15 -2.83
CA SER A 196 -3.01 -9.79 -4.20
C SER A 196 -1.83 -9.99 -5.16
N GLU A 197 -2.09 -9.77 -6.43
CA GLU A 197 -1.13 -10.03 -7.49
C GLU A 197 -0.92 -8.81 -8.40
N TRP A 198 0.33 -8.54 -8.72
CA TRP A 198 0.66 -7.64 -9.84
C TRP A 198 1.42 -8.40 -10.92
N ALA A 199 2.76 -8.28 -10.96
CA ALA A 199 3.62 -8.91 -11.95
C ALA A 199 5.01 -9.12 -11.40
N ALA A 200 5.79 -9.97 -12.04
CA ALA A 200 7.21 -10.12 -11.73
C ALA A 200 8.02 -8.88 -12.15
N PRO A 201 9.11 -8.51 -11.44
CA PRO A 201 9.94 -7.36 -11.75
C PRO A 201 10.40 -7.28 -13.21
N ASN A 202 10.79 -8.39 -13.81
CA ASN A 202 11.22 -8.42 -15.21
C ASN A 202 10.10 -8.07 -16.22
N THR A 203 8.84 -8.14 -15.81
CA THR A 203 7.69 -7.75 -16.63
C THR A 203 7.48 -6.24 -16.57
N PHE A 204 7.34 -5.66 -15.37
CA PHE A 204 6.93 -4.25 -15.25
C PHE A 204 8.10 -3.24 -15.27
N MET A 205 9.30 -3.61 -14.83
CA MET A 205 10.43 -2.67 -14.74
C MET A 205 10.88 -2.07 -16.10
N PRO A 206 10.75 -2.75 -17.22
CA PRO A 206 11.01 -2.14 -18.54
C PRO A 206 9.94 -1.12 -18.97
N GLY A 207 8.75 -1.18 -18.39
CA GLY A 207 7.57 -0.38 -18.70
C GLY A 207 6.33 -1.25 -18.79
N PHE A 208 5.15 -0.65 -18.60
CA PHE A 208 3.88 -1.36 -18.70
C PHE A 208 3.51 -1.59 -20.17
N ASP A 209 3.17 -2.83 -20.52
CA ASP A 209 2.65 -3.21 -21.83
C ASP A 209 1.28 -3.88 -21.68
N LEU A 210 0.26 -3.26 -22.29
CA LEU A 210 -1.12 -3.76 -22.21
C LEU A 210 -1.30 -5.14 -22.85
N GLU A 211 -0.51 -5.48 -23.89
CA GLU A 211 -0.59 -6.81 -24.51
C GLU A 211 -0.16 -7.92 -23.55
N GLU A 212 0.78 -7.63 -22.64
CA GLU A 212 1.25 -8.59 -21.64
C GLU A 212 0.17 -8.96 -20.61
N VAL A 213 -0.82 -8.10 -20.41
CA VAL A 213 -2.01 -8.43 -19.59
C VAL A 213 -2.81 -9.56 -20.24
N GLY A 214 -2.98 -9.52 -21.55
CA GLY A 214 -3.60 -10.59 -22.34
C GLY A 214 -2.82 -11.91 -22.30
N TYR A 215 -1.50 -11.85 -22.16
CA TYR A 215 -0.62 -13.03 -22.03
C TYR A 215 -0.49 -13.54 -20.59
N LEU A 216 -1.33 -13.07 -19.64
CA LEU A 216 -1.34 -13.46 -18.22
C LEU A 216 0.01 -13.25 -17.52
N LYS A 217 0.76 -12.21 -17.92
CA LYS A 217 1.97 -11.78 -17.22
C LYS A 217 1.67 -10.86 -16.02
N TYR A 218 0.40 -10.48 -15.86
CA TYR A 218 -0.15 -9.73 -14.74
C TYR A 218 -1.22 -10.56 -14.05
N GLY A 219 -1.31 -10.40 -12.73
CA GLY A 219 -2.18 -11.20 -11.89
C GLY A 219 -3.67 -10.86 -12.00
N ARG A 220 -4.49 -11.82 -11.56
CA ARG A 220 -5.96 -11.73 -11.52
C ARG A 220 -6.54 -12.50 -10.35
N GLU A 221 -5.74 -12.76 -9.31
CA GLU A 221 -6.15 -13.61 -8.20
C GLU A 221 -5.99 -12.92 -6.85
N LEU A 222 -6.81 -13.34 -5.90
CA LEU A 222 -6.62 -13.10 -4.48
C LEU A 222 -6.34 -14.43 -3.80
N HIS A 223 -5.37 -14.46 -2.91
CA HIS A 223 -4.93 -15.67 -2.22
C HIS A 223 -5.19 -15.55 -0.74
N PHE A 224 -5.83 -16.58 -0.19
CA PHE A 224 -6.11 -16.72 1.23
C PHE A 224 -5.12 -17.72 1.83
N TRP A 225 -4.49 -17.35 2.91
CA TRP A 225 -3.44 -18.08 3.59
C TRP A 225 -3.89 -18.51 4.97
N ASP A 226 -3.53 -19.72 5.38
CA ASP A 226 -3.50 -20.07 6.80
C ASP A 226 -2.33 -19.33 7.43
N PHE A 227 -2.62 -18.34 8.26
CA PHE A 227 -1.62 -17.42 8.80
C PHE A 227 -0.64 -18.12 9.74
N GLU A 228 -1.12 -19.06 10.56
CA GLU A 228 -0.28 -19.84 11.48
C GLU A 228 0.61 -20.84 10.75
N LYS A 229 0.06 -21.53 9.73
CA LYS A 229 0.82 -22.48 8.90
C LYS A 229 1.71 -21.79 7.88
N ARG A 230 1.43 -20.53 7.56
CA ARG A 230 2.15 -19.75 6.54
C ARG A 230 2.13 -20.42 5.16
N GLU A 231 0.96 -20.92 4.79
CA GLU A 231 0.73 -21.62 3.54
C GLU A 231 -0.58 -21.16 2.90
N PRO A 232 -0.67 -21.04 1.56
CA PRO A 232 -1.92 -20.70 0.88
C PRO A 232 -2.93 -21.85 1.02
N VAL A 233 -4.21 -21.49 1.26
CA VAL A 233 -5.29 -22.48 1.42
C VAL A 233 -6.38 -22.36 0.37
N GLU A 234 -6.56 -21.16 -0.22
CA GLU A 234 -7.59 -20.89 -1.22
C GLU A 234 -7.16 -19.76 -2.13
N SER A 235 -7.53 -19.80 -3.40
CA SER A 235 -7.32 -18.70 -4.35
C SER A 235 -8.60 -18.42 -5.12
N PHE A 236 -8.90 -17.16 -5.32
CA PHE A 236 -10.03 -16.70 -6.13
C PHE A 236 -9.52 -16.09 -7.42
N TYR A 237 -9.83 -16.75 -8.53
CA TYR A 237 -9.64 -16.17 -9.85
C TYR A 237 -10.77 -15.17 -10.13
N LEU A 238 -10.43 -13.90 -10.25
CA LEU A 238 -11.37 -12.79 -10.39
C LEU A 238 -11.77 -12.51 -11.85
N GLY A 239 -11.08 -13.12 -12.82
CA GLY A 239 -11.35 -12.93 -14.24
C GLY A 239 -11.14 -11.50 -14.72
N GLU A 240 -12.08 -11.02 -15.55
CA GLU A 240 -12.02 -9.66 -16.10
C GLU A 240 -12.39 -8.59 -15.06
N ASP A 241 -13.09 -8.96 -14.00
CA ASP A 241 -13.43 -8.05 -12.89
C ASP A 241 -12.23 -7.75 -11.98
N GLY A 242 -11.19 -8.58 -12.03
CA GLY A 242 -10.01 -8.45 -11.19
C GLY A 242 -8.71 -8.27 -11.97
N LEU A 243 -8.69 -7.46 -13.01
CA LEU A 243 -7.46 -7.18 -13.74
C LEU A 243 -6.51 -6.35 -12.88
N ILE A 244 -5.39 -6.96 -12.52
CA ILE A 244 -4.34 -6.37 -11.68
C ILE A 244 -4.92 -5.97 -10.31
N PRO A 245 -5.27 -6.94 -9.45
CA PRO A 245 -5.70 -6.66 -8.09
C PRO A 245 -4.50 -6.16 -7.28
N LEU A 246 -4.58 -4.96 -6.76
CA LEU A 246 -3.48 -4.30 -6.06
C LEU A 246 -3.70 -4.30 -4.55
N GLU A 247 -4.09 -3.18 -3.95
CA GLU A 247 -4.16 -3.08 -2.50
C GLU A 247 -5.31 -3.89 -1.90
N VAL A 248 -5.01 -4.58 -0.82
CA VAL A 248 -5.96 -5.35 0.00
C VAL A 248 -6.08 -4.74 1.39
N LYS A 249 -7.30 -4.63 1.90
CA LYS A 249 -7.58 -4.09 3.23
C LYS A 249 -8.65 -4.91 3.91
N PHE A 250 -8.41 -5.38 5.14
CA PHE A 250 -9.47 -5.87 6.02
C PHE A 250 -10.16 -4.72 6.73
N HIS A 251 -11.38 -4.93 7.22
CA HIS A 251 -11.93 -4.08 8.26
C HIS A 251 -10.95 -3.98 9.43
N HIS A 252 -10.90 -2.81 10.07
CA HIS A 252 -10.10 -2.61 11.27
C HIS A 252 -10.69 -3.29 12.51
N ASN A 253 -12.00 -3.57 12.49
CA ASN A 253 -12.63 -4.41 13.51
C ASN A 253 -12.06 -5.83 13.43
N PRO A 254 -11.29 -6.29 14.44
CA PRO A 254 -10.64 -7.59 14.41
C PRO A 254 -11.58 -8.80 14.41
N ASP A 255 -12.86 -8.59 14.72
CA ASP A 255 -13.89 -9.64 14.69
C ASP A 255 -14.61 -9.70 13.33
N SER A 256 -14.36 -8.75 12.44
CA SER A 256 -14.92 -8.74 11.09
C SER A 256 -14.09 -9.58 10.13
N SER A 257 -14.75 -10.38 9.30
CA SER A 257 -14.11 -11.13 8.22
C SER A 257 -14.14 -10.39 6.87
N HIS A 258 -14.76 -9.20 6.83
CA HIS A 258 -14.88 -8.42 5.61
C HIS A 258 -13.55 -7.76 5.22
N GLY A 259 -13.29 -7.72 3.91
CA GLY A 259 -12.17 -7.01 3.36
C GLY A 259 -12.37 -6.64 1.90
N PHE A 260 -11.49 -5.82 1.37
CA PHE A 260 -11.64 -5.19 0.06
C PHE A 260 -10.32 -5.19 -0.71
N CYS A 261 -10.43 -5.32 -2.04
CA CYS A 261 -9.31 -5.17 -2.97
C CYS A 261 -9.66 -4.22 -4.09
N GLY A 262 -8.76 -3.29 -4.39
CA GLY A 262 -8.83 -2.47 -5.59
C GLY A 262 -8.18 -3.18 -6.78
N ALA A 263 -8.94 -3.47 -7.84
CA ALA A 263 -8.43 -4.01 -9.10
C ALA A 263 -8.12 -2.86 -10.06
N ALA A 264 -6.84 -2.61 -10.30
CA ALA A 264 -6.38 -1.39 -10.94
C ALA A 264 -6.89 -1.21 -12.37
N LEU A 265 -6.63 -2.17 -13.24
CA LEU A 265 -6.91 -2.01 -14.67
C LEU A 265 -8.41 -2.18 -14.98
N SER A 266 -9.12 -3.05 -14.26
CA SER A 266 -10.57 -3.17 -14.37
C SER A 266 -11.32 -2.06 -13.62
N SER A 267 -10.62 -1.28 -12.78
CA SER A 267 -11.17 -0.14 -12.02
C SER A 267 -12.34 -0.53 -11.11
N ASN A 268 -12.25 -1.70 -10.50
CA ASN A 268 -13.27 -2.29 -9.65
C ASN A 268 -12.81 -2.40 -8.19
N VAL A 269 -13.77 -2.48 -7.27
CA VAL A 269 -13.52 -2.94 -5.90
C VAL A 269 -14.18 -4.29 -5.71
N ILE A 270 -13.35 -5.24 -5.31
CA ILE A 270 -13.75 -6.59 -4.91
C ILE A 270 -13.88 -6.60 -3.39
N HIS A 271 -15.00 -7.14 -2.91
CA HIS A 271 -15.29 -7.35 -1.50
C HIS A 271 -15.26 -8.85 -1.21
N TRP A 272 -14.65 -9.24 -0.09
CA TRP A 272 -14.69 -10.63 0.38
C TRP A 272 -15.15 -10.70 1.85
N TRP A 273 -15.70 -11.86 2.21
CA TRP A 273 -16.14 -12.15 3.58
C TRP A 273 -16.23 -13.66 3.83
N LYS A 274 -16.32 -14.06 5.09
CA LYS A 274 -16.74 -15.42 5.45
C LYS A 274 -18.25 -15.47 5.61
N ASN A 275 -18.88 -16.44 4.94
CA ASN A 275 -20.32 -16.70 5.12
C ASN A 275 -20.61 -17.49 6.42
N ASP A 276 -21.89 -17.70 6.72
CA ASP A 276 -22.36 -18.38 7.96
C ASP A 276 -21.82 -19.80 8.15
N VAL A 277 -21.37 -20.45 7.09
CA VAL A 277 -20.76 -21.80 7.14
C VAL A 277 -19.22 -21.74 7.13
N GLY A 278 -18.64 -20.55 7.31
CA GLY A 278 -17.20 -20.33 7.44
C GLY A 278 -16.41 -20.38 6.14
N LYS A 279 -17.07 -20.33 4.97
CA LYS A 279 -16.41 -20.32 3.66
C LYS A 279 -16.20 -18.89 3.18
N TRP A 280 -15.05 -18.62 2.60
CA TRP A 280 -14.79 -17.37 1.94
C TRP A 280 -15.65 -17.19 0.70
N GLN A 281 -16.11 -15.97 0.47
CA GLN A 281 -16.92 -15.52 -0.67
C GLN A 281 -16.34 -14.23 -1.17
N TRP A 282 -16.63 -13.87 -2.42
CA TRP A 282 -16.30 -12.55 -2.97
C TRP A 282 -17.36 -12.07 -3.96
N GLU A 283 -17.40 -10.77 -4.14
CA GLU A 283 -18.25 -10.09 -5.12
C GLU A 283 -17.61 -8.77 -5.58
N LYS A 284 -17.99 -8.29 -6.75
CA LYS A 284 -17.66 -6.93 -7.19
C LYS A 284 -18.73 -5.96 -6.66
N ILE A 285 -18.30 -4.93 -5.94
CA ILE A 285 -19.22 -3.98 -5.29
C ILE A 285 -19.13 -2.54 -5.83
N ILE A 286 -18.01 -2.16 -6.43
CA ILE A 286 -17.83 -0.87 -7.08
C ILE A 286 -17.26 -1.12 -8.48
N ASP A 287 -17.82 -0.40 -9.46
CA ASP A 287 -17.38 -0.41 -10.85
C ASP A 287 -17.22 1.04 -11.30
N VAL A 288 -15.99 1.44 -11.63
CA VAL A 288 -15.70 2.79 -12.14
C VAL A 288 -15.67 2.74 -13.65
N GLU A 289 -16.65 3.36 -14.27
CA GLU A 289 -16.79 3.38 -15.74
C GLU A 289 -15.56 4.01 -16.39
N ASN A 290 -15.14 3.42 -17.51
CA ASN A 290 -14.09 3.98 -18.34
C ASN A 290 -14.59 5.26 -19.04
N GLU A 291 -13.75 6.30 -19.10
CA GLU A 291 -14.11 7.60 -19.66
C GLU A 291 -13.55 7.78 -21.08
N PRO A 292 -14.34 8.21 -22.06
CA PRO A 292 -13.84 8.50 -23.40
C PRO A 292 -12.88 9.69 -23.37
N HIS A 293 -11.79 9.62 -24.16
CA HIS A 293 -10.83 10.69 -24.29
C HIS A 293 -10.37 10.83 -25.75
N PRO A 294 -10.32 12.07 -26.32
CA PRO A 294 -10.07 12.28 -27.74
C PRO A 294 -8.72 11.80 -28.23
N ASP A 295 -7.69 11.82 -27.37
CA ASP A 295 -6.33 11.45 -27.72
C ASP A 295 -6.02 9.97 -27.41
N TRP A 296 -7.00 9.19 -26.95
CA TRP A 296 -6.81 7.78 -26.61
C TRP A 296 -7.68 6.90 -27.52
N PRO A 297 -7.14 5.77 -28.03
CA PRO A 297 -7.85 4.90 -28.95
C PRO A 297 -8.99 4.10 -28.29
N ILE A 298 -8.95 3.99 -26.97
CA ILE A 298 -9.97 3.30 -26.13
C ILE A 298 -10.38 4.21 -24.97
N PRO A 299 -11.54 4.02 -24.37
CA PRO A 299 -11.90 4.71 -23.14
C PRO A 299 -10.88 4.48 -22.04
N ILE A 300 -10.52 5.56 -21.31
CA ILE A 300 -9.49 5.52 -20.27
C ILE A 300 -10.06 4.84 -19.02
N PRO A 301 -9.44 3.77 -18.49
CA PRO A 301 -9.80 3.20 -17.20
C PRO A 301 -9.39 4.14 -16.06
N GLY A 302 -10.05 4.02 -14.91
CA GLY A 302 -9.68 4.78 -13.72
C GLY A 302 -8.25 4.49 -13.27
N VAL A 303 -7.84 3.25 -13.37
CA VAL A 303 -6.60 2.67 -12.80
C VAL A 303 -6.55 2.95 -11.30
N MET A 304 -7.33 2.18 -10.56
CA MET A 304 -7.40 2.26 -9.11
C MET A 304 -6.12 1.71 -8.49
N SER A 305 -5.23 2.58 -8.04
CA SER A 305 -3.91 2.16 -7.53
C SER A 305 -3.86 2.02 -6.01
N ALA A 306 -4.78 2.64 -5.28
CA ALA A 306 -4.83 2.54 -3.83
C ALA A 306 -6.27 2.58 -3.28
N ILE A 307 -6.49 1.86 -2.17
CA ILE A 307 -7.71 1.92 -1.37
C ILE A 307 -7.36 2.03 0.11
N LEU A 308 -8.18 2.75 0.89
CA LEU A 308 -8.08 2.81 2.35
C LEU A 308 -9.47 2.70 2.98
N ILE A 309 -9.50 2.20 4.20
CA ILE A 309 -10.71 2.11 5.03
C ILE A 309 -10.51 3.00 6.25
N SER A 310 -11.56 3.74 6.64
CA SER A 310 -11.55 4.50 7.89
C SER A 310 -11.45 3.57 9.10
N MET A 311 -10.84 4.06 10.20
CA MET A 311 -10.62 3.26 11.41
C MET A 311 -11.92 2.78 12.08
N ASP A 312 -13.06 3.38 11.73
CA ASP A 312 -14.40 2.99 12.21
C ASP A 312 -15.15 2.08 11.22
N ASP A 313 -14.49 1.64 10.15
CA ASP A 313 -14.99 0.74 9.10
C ASP A 313 -16.23 1.28 8.33
N LYS A 314 -16.47 2.59 8.38
CA LYS A 314 -17.64 3.18 7.72
C LYS A 314 -17.40 3.68 6.32
N TYR A 315 -16.15 4.05 6.01
CA TYR A 315 -15.83 4.67 4.73
C TYR A 315 -14.67 3.96 4.05
N LEU A 316 -14.84 3.73 2.76
CA LEU A 316 -13.79 3.31 1.85
C LEU A 316 -13.42 4.50 0.95
N TYR A 317 -12.13 4.74 0.84
CA TYR A 317 -11.55 5.73 -0.05
C TYR A 317 -10.80 5.02 -1.16
N LEU A 318 -10.91 5.51 -2.38
CA LEU A 318 -10.16 5.02 -3.52
C LEU A 318 -9.70 6.19 -4.40
N ASN A 319 -8.65 5.95 -5.15
CA ASN A 319 -8.19 6.85 -6.19
C ASN A 319 -8.35 6.22 -7.56
N ASN A 320 -8.54 7.07 -8.56
CA ASN A 320 -8.49 6.71 -9.97
C ASN A 320 -7.35 7.51 -10.62
N TRP A 321 -6.18 6.88 -10.73
CA TRP A 321 -4.95 7.55 -11.13
C TRP A 321 -5.04 8.24 -12.49
N LEU A 322 -5.53 7.53 -13.52
CA LEU A 322 -5.64 8.12 -14.87
C LEU A 322 -6.80 9.11 -14.98
N HIS A 323 -7.93 8.86 -14.32
CA HIS A 323 -9.03 9.83 -14.27
C HIS A 323 -8.63 11.10 -13.50
N GLY A 324 -7.86 10.95 -12.43
CA GLY A 324 -7.39 12.05 -11.59
C GLY A 324 -8.34 12.43 -10.47
N ASP A 325 -9.19 11.52 -10.04
CA ASP A 325 -10.12 11.74 -8.94
C ASP A 325 -9.89 10.79 -7.76
N MET A 326 -10.38 11.23 -6.62
CA MET A 326 -10.52 10.42 -5.41
C MET A 326 -11.99 10.35 -5.02
N ARG A 327 -12.42 9.18 -4.55
CA ARG A 327 -13.80 8.91 -4.15
C ARG A 327 -13.87 8.39 -2.72
N GLN A 328 -14.95 8.76 -2.04
CA GLN A 328 -15.34 8.24 -0.73
C GLN A 328 -16.67 7.50 -0.88
N TYR A 329 -16.70 6.28 -0.36
CA TYR A 329 -17.92 5.47 -0.29
C TYR A 329 -18.28 5.17 1.15
N ASP A 330 -19.55 5.28 1.50
CA ASP A 330 -20.11 4.71 2.74
C ASP A 330 -20.22 3.19 2.54
N ILE A 331 -19.51 2.44 3.38
CA ILE A 331 -19.48 0.98 3.41
C ILE A 331 -20.07 0.41 4.71
N SER A 332 -20.92 1.17 5.41
CA SER A 332 -21.64 0.68 6.60
C SER A 332 -22.45 -0.58 6.28
N ASP A 333 -22.91 -0.74 5.04
CA ASP A 333 -23.31 -2.00 4.43
C ASP A 333 -22.24 -2.36 3.38
N PRO A 334 -21.33 -3.30 3.66
CA PRO A 334 -20.22 -3.61 2.77
C PRO A 334 -20.64 -4.23 1.43
N HIS A 335 -21.86 -4.77 1.34
CA HIS A 335 -22.44 -5.30 0.12
C HIS A 335 -23.03 -4.24 -0.79
N ASN A 336 -23.37 -3.05 -0.28
CA ASN A 336 -24.05 -1.98 -0.98
C ASN A 336 -23.40 -0.61 -0.76
N PRO A 337 -22.12 -0.41 -1.19
CA PRO A 337 -21.42 0.85 -1.00
C PRO A 337 -22.12 2.02 -1.67
N LYS A 338 -22.10 3.19 -1.03
CA LYS A 338 -22.72 4.41 -1.55
C LYS A 338 -21.69 5.50 -1.73
N LEU A 339 -21.56 6.04 -2.94
CA LEU A 339 -20.69 7.19 -3.20
C LEU A 339 -21.18 8.40 -2.39
N THR A 340 -20.33 8.93 -1.53
CA THR A 340 -20.61 10.06 -0.63
C THR A 340 -19.75 11.29 -0.91
N GLY A 341 -18.65 11.14 -1.63
CA GLY A 341 -17.77 12.24 -1.98
C GLY A 341 -16.85 11.93 -3.15
N GLN A 342 -16.50 12.97 -3.91
CA GLN A 342 -15.56 12.91 -5.02
C GLN A 342 -14.84 14.24 -5.16
N ILE A 343 -13.52 14.19 -5.40
CA ILE A 343 -12.73 15.37 -5.73
C ILE A 343 -11.78 15.06 -6.89
N TRP A 344 -11.49 16.07 -7.70
CA TRP A 344 -10.56 15.99 -8.81
C TRP A 344 -9.23 16.63 -8.42
N MET A 345 -8.12 15.91 -8.61
CA MET A 345 -6.80 16.35 -8.17
C MET A 345 -5.76 16.40 -9.31
N GLY A 346 -6.13 15.97 -10.52
CA GLY A 346 -5.22 15.91 -11.67
C GLY A 346 -5.74 14.99 -12.74
N GLY A 347 -4.87 14.09 -13.24
CA GLY A 347 -5.20 13.05 -14.19
C GLY A 347 -5.36 13.54 -15.64
N LEU A 348 -5.78 12.61 -16.50
CA LEU A 348 -5.87 12.86 -17.94
C LEU A 348 -7.17 13.56 -18.37
N LEU A 349 -8.22 13.47 -17.56
CA LEU A 349 -9.55 14.00 -17.93
C LEU A 349 -9.65 15.53 -17.83
N GLY A 350 -8.63 16.22 -17.28
CA GLY A 350 -8.61 17.69 -17.21
C GLY A 350 -9.69 18.30 -16.31
N LYS A 351 -10.27 17.52 -15.39
CA LYS A 351 -11.35 17.95 -14.50
C LYS A 351 -10.85 18.59 -13.18
N ALA A 352 -9.53 18.58 -12.94
CA ALA A 352 -8.96 19.16 -11.73
C ALA A 352 -9.06 20.70 -11.71
N PRO A 353 -9.25 21.32 -10.54
CA PRO A 353 -9.26 22.76 -10.43
C PRO A 353 -7.85 23.37 -10.65
N ILE A 354 -7.81 24.62 -11.10
CA ILE A 354 -6.57 25.41 -11.10
C ILE A 354 -6.32 25.91 -9.66
N VAL A 355 -5.18 25.53 -9.10
CA VAL A 355 -4.78 25.94 -7.75
C VAL A 355 -3.61 26.92 -7.85
N ASN A 356 -3.77 28.15 -7.33
CA ASN A 356 -2.75 29.19 -7.39
C ASN A 356 -2.17 29.44 -8.81
N GLY A 357 -3.02 29.33 -9.84
CA GLY A 357 -2.60 29.52 -11.24
C GLY A 357 -1.91 28.30 -11.86
N VAL A 358 -1.83 27.18 -11.15
CA VAL A 358 -1.22 25.93 -11.63
C VAL A 358 -2.31 24.93 -11.96
N THR A 359 -2.26 24.37 -13.18
CA THR A 359 -3.09 23.23 -13.56
C THR A 359 -2.48 21.96 -12.97
N LEU A 360 -3.26 21.25 -12.18
CA LEU A 360 -2.85 19.96 -11.64
C LEU A 360 -2.99 18.88 -12.72
N ALA A 361 -1.88 18.26 -13.11
CA ALA A 361 -1.83 17.25 -14.17
C ALA A 361 -1.50 15.84 -13.65
N GLY A 362 -0.79 15.73 -12.53
CA GLY A 362 -0.49 14.42 -11.91
C GLY A 362 -1.73 13.76 -11.33
N GLY A 363 -1.91 12.46 -11.59
CA GLY A 363 -2.98 11.70 -10.97
C GLY A 363 -2.64 11.32 -9.52
N PRO A 364 -3.64 11.20 -8.62
CA PRO A 364 -3.42 10.67 -7.28
C PRO A 364 -3.05 9.19 -7.38
N GLN A 365 -1.93 8.78 -6.78
CA GLN A 365 -1.49 7.38 -6.83
C GLN A 365 -1.50 6.73 -5.46
N MET A 366 -0.83 7.33 -4.49
CA MET A 366 -0.85 6.87 -3.10
C MET A 366 -1.42 7.96 -2.22
N PHE A 367 -2.11 7.55 -1.17
CA PHE A 367 -2.69 8.47 -0.22
C PHE A 367 -2.77 7.86 1.17
N GLN A 368 -2.92 8.70 2.17
CA GLN A 368 -3.03 8.28 3.57
C GLN A 368 -4.16 9.03 4.25
N LEU A 369 -4.99 8.31 4.98
CA LEU A 369 -6.03 8.88 5.84
C LEU A 369 -5.45 9.15 7.23
N SER A 370 -5.78 10.31 7.81
CA SER A 370 -5.49 10.56 9.23
C SER A 370 -6.23 9.55 10.12
N LEU A 371 -5.67 9.24 11.29
CA LEU A 371 -6.27 8.25 12.20
C LEU A 371 -7.70 8.62 12.64
N ASP A 372 -8.00 9.91 12.75
CA ASP A 372 -9.35 10.41 13.09
C ASP A 372 -10.31 10.46 11.88
N GLY A 373 -9.86 10.04 10.69
CA GLY A 373 -10.66 9.99 9.47
C GLY A 373 -11.05 11.33 8.86
N ARG A 374 -10.44 12.45 9.30
CA ARG A 374 -10.88 13.80 8.92
C ARG A 374 -10.05 14.44 7.82
N ARG A 375 -8.89 13.88 7.50
CA ARG A 375 -7.96 14.43 6.50
C ARG A 375 -7.40 13.32 5.64
N LEU A 376 -7.32 13.61 4.36
CA LEU A 376 -6.71 12.74 3.37
C LEU A 376 -5.51 13.47 2.76
N TYR A 377 -4.36 12.80 2.73
CA TYR A 377 -3.08 13.31 2.24
C TYR A 377 -2.62 12.58 1.00
#